data_2cc74f8c46933e964bf423349512ee08
#
_entry.id   2cc74f8c46933e964bf423349512ee08
#
_cell.length_a   1.000
_cell.length_b   1.000
_cell.length_c   1.000
_cell.angle_alpha   90.00
_cell.angle_beta   90.00
_cell.angle_gamma   90.00
#
_symmetry.space_group_name_H-M   'P 1'
#
loop_
_entity.id
_entity.type
_entity.pdbx_description
1 polymer ?
#
loop_
_entity_poly.entity_id
_entity_poly.type
_entity_poly.pdbx_seq_one_letter_code
_entity_poly.pdbx_strand_id
1 'polypeptide(L)'
;MSKIQQSILPISSLFFAISFLAIGYGMILTYVGIYLKELDVSNITIGIINASFFLGAILSSILSQSIISKVGHIRSFAAFASIMVSSFLLHSIYYDQYLWGFLRFLSGFSFYGLLIILESWLNEKSDSADRGKILAIYTIIFYLSTAIGQLLLNINEKFTQSIFTIGSILVLISIIFISLTKIKEPILEPFEKFSIPKIYSVVPLAATSSLIGGFFVGGFFTMIPVYLMIEFNSVEVVSYFMLITLLGGLLSQWPIGLLSDKYGRRRLIAYCAQSTTFVSLFFLFFSFNTTMVYIFGFLLGLTIFSIYPLGVARANDVMDENKDILEISRTLLFTYGIGSFIAPLVIGFSISFNSNFLFIIFAILGIYLSFYSLSKKRIDDDDLSTFINIPVTSGTKLIDFDPRQEETT
;
A
#
# COMPACT_ATOMS: atom_id res chain seq x y z
N MET A 1 -18.03 15.74 -24.95
CA MET A 1 -17.17 15.04 -23.97
C MET A 1 -16.77 16.03 -22.90
N SER A 2 -16.85 15.67 -21.62
CA SER A 2 -16.36 16.53 -20.54
C SER A 2 -14.83 16.70 -20.64
N LYS A 3 -14.27 17.83 -20.13
CA LYS A 3 -12.80 18.02 -20.11
C LYS A 3 -12.07 16.83 -19.49
N ILE A 4 -12.62 16.23 -18.43
CA ILE A 4 -12.07 15.04 -17.77
C ILE A 4 -12.02 13.83 -18.71
N GLN A 5 -13.06 13.61 -19.55
CA GLN A 5 -13.03 12.51 -20.53
C GLN A 5 -11.92 12.69 -21.58
N GLN A 6 -11.62 13.92 -21.98
CA GLN A 6 -10.54 14.20 -22.91
C GLN A 6 -9.16 13.93 -22.32
N SER A 7 -8.99 14.13 -20.99
CA SER A 7 -7.74 13.83 -20.28
C SER A 7 -7.56 12.34 -19.99
N ILE A 8 -8.65 11.59 -19.73
CA ILE A 8 -8.60 10.17 -19.34
C ILE A 8 -8.45 9.24 -20.55
N LEU A 9 -9.09 9.52 -21.67
CA LEU A 9 -9.07 8.65 -22.85
C LEU A 9 -7.64 8.30 -23.34
N PRO A 10 -6.71 9.26 -23.44
CA PRO A 10 -5.35 8.97 -23.83
C PRO A 10 -4.59 8.05 -22.89
N ILE A 11 -4.86 8.13 -21.57
CA ILE A 11 -4.16 7.37 -20.52
C ILE A 11 -4.91 6.11 -20.06
N SER A 12 -6.00 5.75 -20.73
CA SER A 12 -6.84 4.60 -20.37
C SER A 12 -6.07 3.26 -20.33
N SER A 13 -5.06 3.09 -21.21
CA SER A 13 -4.21 1.91 -21.20
C SER A 13 -3.43 1.73 -19.89
N LEU A 14 -3.03 2.83 -19.24
CA LEU A 14 -2.38 2.79 -17.93
C LEU A 14 -3.36 2.34 -16.85
N PHE A 15 -4.62 2.80 -16.93
CA PHE A 15 -5.66 2.36 -15.98
C PHE A 15 -6.03 0.89 -16.14
N PHE A 16 -6.08 0.37 -17.37
CA PHE A 16 -6.25 -1.07 -17.58
C PHE A 16 -5.04 -1.86 -17.08
N ALA A 17 -3.83 -1.39 -17.35
CA ALA A 17 -2.62 -2.05 -16.87
C ALA A 17 -2.59 -2.16 -15.33
N ILE A 18 -2.89 -1.06 -14.61
CA ILE A 18 -2.93 -1.11 -13.14
C ILE A 18 -4.07 -1.99 -12.62
N SER A 19 -5.22 -2.03 -13.31
CA SER A 19 -6.35 -2.90 -12.90
C SER A 19 -5.93 -4.37 -12.89
N PHE A 20 -5.38 -4.87 -13.99
CA PHE A 20 -4.96 -6.27 -14.08
C PHE A 20 -3.77 -6.57 -13.15
N LEU A 21 -2.81 -5.66 -13.05
CA LEU A 21 -1.68 -5.79 -12.12
C LEU A 21 -2.17 -5.87 -10.66
N ALA A 22 -3.09 -4.99 -10.25
CA ALA A 22 -3.58 -4.91 -8.89
C ALA A 22 -4.48 -6.10 -8.51
N ILE A 23 -5.27 -6.63 -9.46
CA ILE A 23 -6.04 -7.87 -9.24
C ILE A 23 -5.07 -9.03 -8.94
N GLY A 24 -4.08 -9.24 -9.82
CA GLY A 24 -3.10 -10.33 -9.65
C GLY A 24 -2.27 -10.16 -8.37
N TYR A 25 -1.80 -8.95 -8.09
CA TYR A 25 -1.07 -8.62 -6.88
C TYR A 25 -1.88 -8.90 -5.61
N GLY A 26 -3.09 -8.34 -5.52
CA GLY A 26 -3.94 -8.46 -4.34
C GLY A 26 -4.27 -9.92 -4.01
N MET A 27 -4.56 -10.71 -5.03
CA MET A 27 -4.80 -12.14 -4.89
C MET A 27 -3.56 -12.88 -4.33
N ILE A 28 -2.40 -12.72 -4.95
CA ILE A 28 -1.18 -13.46 -4.58
C ILE A 28 -0.63 -12.99 -3.22
N LEU A 29 -0.73 -11.71 -2.90
CA LEU A 29 -0.22 -11.18 -1.63
C LEU A 29 -0.90 -11.85 -0.44
N THR A 30 -2.21 -12.03 -0.50
CA THR A 30 -3.02 -12.72 0.51
C THR A 30 -2.82 -14.23 0.46
N TYR A 31 -2.83 -14.81 -0.75
CA TYR A 31 -2.79 -16.27 -0.94
C TYR A 31 -1.52 -16.93 -0.42
N VAL A 32 -0.38 -16.27 -0.53
CA VAL A 32 0.89 -16.84 0.00
C VAL A 32 0.80 -17.16 1.48
N GLY A 33 0.19 -16.28 2.30
CA GLY A 33 -0.02 -16.53 3.71
C GLY A 33 -0.96 -17.71 3.98
N ILE A 34 -2.06 -17.79 3.21
CA ILE A 34 -3.03 -18.89 3.27
C ILE A 34 -2.34 -20.23 2.93
N TYR A 35 -1.69 -20.29 1.78
CA TYR A 35 -1.07 -21.52 1.27
C TYR A 35 0.05 -22.04 2.18
N LEU A 36 0.89 -21.16 2.72
CA LEU A 36 1.91 -21.56 3.69
C LEU A 36 1.28 -22.08 4.97
N LYS A 37 0.13 -21.55 5.38
CA LYS A 37 -0.58 -22.07 6.55
C LYS A 37 -1.22 -23.43 6.29
N GLU A 38 -1.77 -23.66 5.09
CA GLU A 38 -2.29 -24.97 4.65
C GLU A 38 -1.17 -26.05 4.60
N LEU A 39 0.08 -25.64 4.33
CA LEU A 39 1.25 -26.51 4.38
C LEU A 39 1.82 -26.69 5.80
N ASP A 40 1.13 -26.25 6.85
CA ASP A 40 1.57 -26.31 8.25
C ASP A 40 2.93 -25.65 8.51
N VAL A 41 3.32 -24.65 7.68
CA VAL A 41 4.55 -23.89 7.88
C VAL A 41 4.42 -23.06 9.16
N SER A 42 5.52 -22.97 9.93
CA SER A 42 5.53 -22.20 11.19
C SER A 42 5.21 -20.73 10.95
N ASN A 43 4.46 -20.11 11.87
CA ASN A 43 4.07 -18.71 11.76
C ASN A 43 5.27 -17.76 11.67
N ILE A 44 6.39 -18.11 12.31
CA ILE A 44 7.66 -17.39 12.23
C ILE A 44 8.21 -17.42 10.79
N THR A 45 8.25 -18.61 10.18
CA THR A 45 8.73 -18.78 8.79
C THR A 45 7.82 -18.03 7.81
N ILE A 46 6.49 -18.08 8.00
CA ILE A 46 5.52 -17.33 7.20
C ILE A 46 5.80 -15.81 7.33
N GLY A 47 6.07 -15.34 8.54
CA GLY A 47 6.44 -13.95 8.80
C GLY A 47 7.70 -13.53 8.06
N ILE A 48 8.76 -14.35 8.08
CA ILE A 48 10.03 -14.09 7.39
C ILE A 48 9.84 -14.06 5.86
N ILE A 49 9.12 -15.04 5.31
CA ILE A 49 8.83 -15.13 3.87
C ILE A 49 8.04 -13.88 3.42
N ASN A 50 7.03 -13.47 4.18
CA ASN A 50 6.24 -12.29 3.87
C ASN A 50 7.02 -10.97 4.05
N ALA A 51 7.90 -10.88 5.05
CA ALA A 51 8.78 -9.73 5.24
C ALA A 51 9.71 -9.51 4.04
N SER A 52 10.19 -10.58 3.42
CA SER A 52 11.06 -10.51 2.25
C SER A 52 10.42 -9.73 1.08
N PHE A 53 9.09 -9.77 0.93
CA PHE A 53 8.37 -8.95 -0.05
C PHE A 53 8.60 -7.45 0.20
N PHE A 54 8.42 -6.99 1.43
CA PHE A 54 8.61 -5.59 1.77
C PHE A 54 10.08 -5.17 1.73
N LEU A 55 11.01 -6.08 2.00
CA LEU A 55 12.44 -5.82 1.78
C LEU A 55 12.72 -5.55 0.30
N GLY A 56 12.13 -6.34 -0.60
CA GLY A 56 12.18 -6.10 -2.05
C GLY A 56 11.57 -4.75 -2.43
N ALA A 57 10.43 -4.39 -1.85
CA ALA A 57 9.75 -3.11 -2.05
C ALA A 57 10.62 -1.91 -1.63
N ILE A 58 11.27 -1.99 -0.46
CA ILE A 58 12.21 -0.97 0.02
C ILE A 58 13.38 -0.81 -0.95
N LEU A 59 13.97 -1.90 -1.39
CA LEU A 59 15.09 -1.83 -2.34
C LEU A 59 14.64 -1.26 -3.70
N SER A 60 13.44 -1.61 -4.15
CA SER A 60 12.83 -1.08 -5.36
C SER A 60 12.66 0.45 -5.31
N SER A 61 12.22 0.99 -4.19
CA SER A 61 12.06 2.44 -4.01
C SER A 61 13.38 3.22 -4.18
N ILE A 62 14.52 2.56 -3.97
CA ILE A 62 15.86 3.12 -4.12
C ILE A 62 16.39 2.93 -5.55
N LEU A 63 16.24 1.74 -6.11
CA LEU A 63 16.95 1.34 -7.34
C LEU A 63 16.13 1.50 -8.62
N SER A 64 14.79 1.36 -8.55
CA SER A 64 13.96 1.27 -9.75
C SER A 64 13.99 2.52 -10.60
N GLN A 65 14.01 3.72 -10.01
CA GLN A 65 14.11 4.96 -10.78
C GLN A 65 15.39 5.02 -11.63
N SER A 66 16.52 4.56 -11.08
CA SER A 66 17.78 4.52 -11.83
C SER A 66 17.74 3.51 -12.99
N ILE A 67 17.01 2.40 -12.82
CA ILE A 67 16.78 1.42 -13.90
C ILE A 67 15.89 2.04 -14.98
N ILE A 68 14.76 2.62 -14.57
CA ILE A 68 13.75 3.19 -15.47
C ILE A 68 14.35 4.33 -16.29
N SER A 69 15.13 5.23 -15.69
CA SER A 69 15.77 6.36 -16.38
C SER A 69 16.76 5.93 -17.46
N LYS A 70 17.43 4.78 -17.29
CA LYS A 70 18.40 4.22 -18.24
C LYS A 70 17.77 3.40 -19.36
N VAL A 71 16.70 2.66 -19.05
CA VAL A 71 16.11 1.66 -19.94
C VAL A 71 14.85 2.16 -20.64
N GLY A 72 14.13 3.11 -20.02
CA GLY A 72 12.82 3.60 -20.44
C GLY A 72 11.67 2.87 -19.73
N HIS A 73 10.47 3.47 -19.76
CA HIS A 73 9.29 2.98 -19.00
C HIS A 73 8.78 1.64 -19.51
N ILE A 74 8.55 1.51 -20.83
CA ILE A 74 7.94 0.28 -21.41
C ILE A 74 8.85 -0.93 -21.19
N ARG A 75 10.15 -0.78 -21.44
CA ARG A 75 11.11 -1.90 -21.29
C ARG A 75 11.28 -2.27 -19.82
N SER A 76 11.37 -1.30 -18.92
CA SER A 76 11.46 -1.54 -17.49
C SER A 76 10.18 -2.20 -16.96
N PHE A 77 8.99 -1.78 -17.44
CA PHE A 77 7.73 -2.42 -17.11
C PHE A 77 7.72 -3.90 -17.52
N ALA A 78 8.10 -4.19 -18.76
CA ALA A 78 8.18 -5.56 -19.25
C ALA A 78 9.17 -6.41 -18.43
N ALA A 79 10.34 -5.87 -18.07
CA ALA A 79 11.33 -6.57 -17.26
C ALA A 79 10.81 -6.86 -15.84
N PHE A 80 10.29 -5.86 -15.12
CA PHE A 80 9.75 -6.06 -13.78
C PHE A 80 8.54 -7.02 -13.79
N ALA A 81 7.61 -6.86 -14.74
CA ALA A 81 6.47 -7.75 -14.83
C ALA A 81 6.89 -9.19 -15.16
N SER A 82 7.91 -9.39 -15.99
CA SER A 82 8.46 -10.72 -16.28
C SER A 82 9.10 -11.37 -15.04
N ILE A 83 9.84 -10.61 -14.23
CA ILE A 83 10.38 -11.10 -12.95
C ILE A 83 9.24 -11.49 -12.00
N MET A 84 8.20 -10.66 -11.91
CA MET A 84 7.04 -10.93 -11.06
C MET A 84 6.28 -12.18 -11.49
N VAL A 85 6.01 -12.35 -12.79
CA VAL A 85 5.38 -13.53 -13.38
C VAL A 85 6.20 -14.79 -13.12
N SER A 86 7.52 -14.73 -13.38
CA SER A 86 8.43 -15.86 -13.11
C SER A 86 8.42 -16.23 -11.63
N SER A 87 8.41 -15.24 -10.75
CA SER A 87 8.32 -15.48 -9.31
C SER A 87 7.02 -16.18 -8.93
N PHE A 88 5.88 -15.75 -9.48
CA PHE A 88 4.57 -16.36 -9.22
C PHE A 88 4.51 -17.80 -9.73
N LEU A 89 4.97 -18.06 -10.96
CA LEU A 89 5.01 -19.41 -11.51
C LEU A 89 5.93 -20.33 -10.71
N LEU A 90 7.09 -19.87 -10.29
CA LEU A 90 8.00 -20.67 -9.48
C LEU A 90 7.43 -21.01 -8.10
N HIS A 91 6.61 -20.16 -7.49
CA HIS A 91 5.89 -20.51 -6.26
C HIS A 91 4.95 -21.71 -6.44
N SER A 92 4.38 -21.91 -7.65
CA SER A 92 3.47 -23.04 -7.92
C SER A 92 4.16 -24.37 -8.14
N ILE A 93 5.48 -24.37 -8.41
CA ILE A 93 6.21 -25.60 -8.82
C ILE A 93 6.75 -26.35 -7.61
N TYR A 94 7.37 -25.64 -6.68
CA TYR A 94 8.07 -26.27 -5.57
C TYR A 94 8.11 -25.39 -4.33
N TYR A 95 7.80 -25.97 -3.15
CA TYR A 95 7.95 -25.31 -1.87
C TYR A 95 9.32 -25.57 -1.27
N ASP A 96 10.08 -24.52 -1.07
CA ASP A 96 11.26 -24.43 -0.22
C ASP A 96 11.27 -23.06 0.44
N GLN A 97 11.49 -23.00 1.75
CA GLN A 97 11.35 -21.75 2.52
C GLN A 97 12.32 -20.66 2.08
N TYR A 98 13.55 -21.02 1.69
CA TYR A 98 14.56 -20.05 1.25
C TYR A 98 14.26 -19.56 -0.16
N LEU A 99 13.89 -20.47 -1.06
CA LEU A 99 13.43 -20.12 -2.41
C LEU A 99 12.21 -19.19 -2.35
N TRP A 100 11.20 -19.51 -1.53
CA TRP A 100 10.01 -18.70 -1.39
C TRP A 100 10.31 -17.31 -0.81
N GLY A 101 11.22 -17.20 0.17
CA GLY A 101 11.70 -15.91 0.65
C GLY A 101 12.36 -15.08 -0.46
N PHE A 102 13.20 -15.70 -1.27
CA PHE A 102 13.83 -15.03 -2.42
C PHE A 102 12.82 -14.62 -3.51
N LEU A 103 11.87 -15.50 -3.86
CA LEU A 103 10.82 -15.18 -4.83
C LEU A 103 9.89 -14.07 -4.33
N ARG A 104 9.59 -14.04 -3.04
CA ARG A 104 8.83 -12.93 -2.43
C ARG A 104 9.60 -11.63 -2.49
N PHE A 105 10.90 -11.64 -2.23
CA PHE A 105 11.75 -10.47 -2.41
C PHE A 105 11.72 -9.96 -3.84
N LEU A 106 11.87 -10.83 -4.84
CA LEU A 106 11.78 -10.46 -6.25
C LEU A 106 10.38 -9.92 -6.63
N SER A 107 9.32 -10.54 -6.11
CA SER A 107 7.95 -10.08 -6.33
C SER A 107 7.73 -8.67 -5.77
N GLY A 108 8.21 -8.38 -4.56
CA GLY A 108 8.10 -7.06 -3.94
C GLY A 108 8.91 -6.00 -4.69
N PHE A 109 10.15 -6.32 -5.07
CA PHE A 109 11.00 -5.47 -5.86
C PHE A 109 10.34 -5.09 -7.20
N SER A 110 9.83 -6.09 -7.90
CA SER A 110 9.19 -5.90 -9.20
C SER A 110 7.88 -5.12 -9.09
N PHE A 111 7.04 -5.47 -8.14
CA PHE A 111 5.73 -4.80 -7.96
C PHE A 111 5.87 -3.30 -7.72
N TYR A 112 6.75 -2.90 -6.78
CA TYR A 112 6.97 -1.49 -6.51
C TYR A 112 7.64 -0.76 -7.68
N GLY A 113 8.52 -1.44 -8.43
CA GLY A 113 9.05 -0.91 -9.68
C GLY A 113 7.95 -0.64 -10.73
N LEU A 114 6.98 -1.55 -10.87
CA LEU A 114 5.83 -1.39 -11.75
C LEU A 114 4.94 -0.22 -11.34
N LEU A 115 4.70 -0.04 -10.04
CA LEU A 115 3.92 1.10 -9.54
C LEU A 115 4.63 2.44 -9.82
N ILE A 116 5.94 2.53 -9.56
CA ILE A 116 6.73 3.73 -9.85
C ILE A 116 6.63 4.12 -11.34
N ILE A 117 6.68 3.12 -12.26
CA ILE A 117 6.51 3.36 -13.69
C ILE A 117 5.14 3.94 -13.99
N LEU A 118 4.06 3.31 -13.52
CA LEU A 118 2.69 3.73 -13.79
C LEU A 118 2.40 5.13 -13.23
N GLU A 119 2.82 5.38 -11.98
CA GLU A 119 2.59 6.65 -11.31
C GLU A 119 3.39 7.79 -11.95
N SER A 120 4.67 7.57 -12.30
CA SER A 120 5.46 8.58 -13.00
C SER A 120 4.85 8.92 -14.36
N TRP A 121 4.31 7.93 -15.05
CA TRP A 121 3.67 8.15 -16.36
C TRP A 121 2.35 8.91 -16.24
N LEU A 122 1.51 8.56 -15.26
CA LEU A 122 0.27 9.28 -14.97
C LEU A 122 0.54 10.74 -14.58
N ASN A 123 1.55 10.97 -13.74
CA ASN A 123 1.92 12.31 -13.29
C ASN A 123 2.39 13.22 -14.45
N GLU A 124 3.25 12.70 -15.32
CA GLU A 124 3.78 13.46 -16.47
C GLU A 124 2.68 13.81 -17.50
N LYS A 125 1.69 12.92 -17.66
CA LYS A 125 0.62 13.08 -18.66
C LYS A 125 -0.59 13.84 -18.14
N SER A 126 -0.56 14.24 -16.88
CA SER A 126 -1.64 14.99 -16.23
C SER A 126 -1.29 16.46 -16.19
N ASP A 127 -2.17 17.32 -16.70
CA ASP A 127 -2.09 18.76 -16.46
C ASP A 127 -2.18 19.04 -14.96
N SER A 128 -1.52 20.07 -14.45
CA SER A 128 -1.50 20.42 -13.02
C SER A 128 -2.91 20.51 -12.41
N ALA A 129 -3.87 21.10 -13.14
CA ALA A 129 -5.26 21.26 -12.70
C ALA A 129 -6.06 19.92 -12.58
N ASP A 130 -5.71 18.88 -13.34
CA ASP A 130 -6.41 17.59 -13.34
C ASP A 130 -5.64 16.46 -12.66
N ARG A 131 -4.37 16.69 -12.31
CA ARG A 131 -3.46 15.68 -11.71
C ARG A 131 -4.03 15.02 -10.46
N GLY A 132 -4.54 15.81 -9.51
CA GLY A 132 -5.17 15.30 -8.30
C GLY A 132 -6.36 14.39 -8.58
N LYS A 133 -7.20 14.72 -9.58
CA LYS A 133 -8.36 13.90 -9.98
C LYS A 133 -7.91 12.58 -10.62
N ILE A 134 -6.87 12.62 -11.46
CA ILE A 134 -6.32 11.44 -12.14
C ILE A 134 -5.72 10.47 -11.12
N LEU A 135 -4.97 10.98 -10.14
CA LEU A 135 -4.43 10.15 -9.05
C LEU A 135 -5.51 9.61 -8.13
N ALA A 136 -6.59 10.36 -7.89
CA ALA A 136 -7.75 9.84 -7.15
C ALA A 136 -8.42 8.68 -7.91
N ILE A 137 -8.61 8.80 -9.23
CA ILE A 137 -9.13 7.71 -10.08
C ILE A 137 -8.18 6.50 -10.04
N TYR A 138 -6.88 6.72 -10.17
CA TYR A 138 -5.88 5.67 -10.04
C TYR A 138 -6.00 4.92 -8.71
N THR A 139 -6.12 5.65 -7.59
CA THR A 139 -6.27 5.06 -6.25
C THR A 139 -7.56 4.24 -6.14
N ILE A 140 -8.70 4.76 -6.65
CA ILE A 140 -9.96 4.02 -6.68
C ILE A 140 -9.81 2.71 -7.48
N ILE A 141 -9.23 2.78 -8.68
CA ILE A 141 -9.00 1.61 -9.52
C ILE A 141 -8.10 0.61 -8.81
N PHE A 142 -7.01 1.06 -8.18
CA PHE A 142 -6.08 0.20 -7.46
C PHE A 142 -6.78 -0.55 -6.31
N TYR A 143 -7.52 0.15 -5.44
CA TYR A 143 -8.24 -0.47 -4.32
C TYR A 143 -9.34 -1.44 -4.79
N LEU A 144 -10.16 -1.03 -5.76
CA LEU A 144 -11.21 -1.89 -6.30
C LEU A 144 -10.64 -3.12 -6.97
N SER A 145 -9.58 -2.98 -7.76
CA SER A 145 -8.91 -4.10 -8.43
C SER A 145 -8.28 -5.05 -7.43
N THR A 146 -7.61 -4.53 -6.40
CA THR A 146 -7.06 -5.35 -5.31
C THR A 146 -8.18 -6.09 -4.56
N ALA A 147 -9.31 -5.43 -4.32
CA ALA A 147 -10.49 -6.03 -3.69
C ALA A 147 -11.13 -7.14 -4.56
N ILE A 148 -11.22 -6.93 -5.88
CA ILE A 148 -11.65 -7.97 -6.83
C ILE A 148 -10.69 -9.17 -6.77
N GLY A 149 -9.38 -8.92 -6.67
CA GLY A 149 -8.38 -9.97 -6.49
C GLY A 149 -8.66 -10.89 -5.29
N GLN A 150 -9.21 -10.35 -4.20
CA GLN A 150 -9.59 -11.16 -3.05
C GLN A 150 -10.72 -12.14 -3.37
N LEU A 151 -11.71 -11.74 -4.19
CA LEU A 151 -12.80 -12.64 -4.58
C LEU A 151 -12.31 -13.82 -5.41
N LEU A 152 -11.25 -13.66 -6.19
CA LEU A 152 -10.66 -14.73 -6.97
C LEU A 152 -10.02 -15.84 -6.13
N LEU A 153 -9.77 -15.60 -4.83
CA LEU A 153 -9.32 -16.64 -3.90
C LEU A 153 -10.37 -17.74 -3.69
N ASN A 154 -11.66 -17.44 -3.89
CA ASN A 154 -12.76 -18.39 -3.75
C ASN A 154 -12.93 -19.30 -4.99
N ILE A 155 -12.06 -19.21 -5.98
CA ILE A 155 -12.06 -20.12 -7.13
C ILE A 155 -11.72 -21.52 -6.62
N ASN A 156 -12.70 -22.40 -6.74
CA ASN A 156 -12.85 -23.77 -6.28
C ASN A 156 -11.53 -24.50 -5.91
N GLU A 157 -11.54 -25.24 -4.80
CA GLU A 157 -10.42 -25.98 -4.17
C GLU A 157 -9.63 -26.90 -5.13
N LYS A 158 -10.25 -27.34 -6.23
CA LYS A 158 -9.59 -28.13 -7.28
C LYS A 158 -8.51 -27.36 -8.07
N PHE A 159 -8.45 -26.04 -7.89
CA PHE A 159 -7.56 -25.14 -8.64
C PHE A 159 -6.55 -24.39 -7.71
N THR A 160 -6.25 -24.90 -6.54
CA THR A 160 -5.35 -24.20 -5.57
C THR A 160 -3.98 -23.85 -6.17
N GLN A 161 -3.36 -24.76 -6.93
CA GLN A 161 -2.12 -24.42 -7.67
C GLN A 161 -2.35 -23.42 -8.81
N SER A 162 -3.60 -23.27 -9.27
CA SER A 162 -3.97 -22.36 -10.37
C SER A 162 -3.95 -20.89 -9.94
N ILE A 163 -4.01 -20.56 -8.65
CA ILE A 163 -4.05 -19.16 -8.17
C ILE A 163 -2.77 -18.42 -8.57
N PHE A 164 -1.59 -19.04 -8.41
CA PHE A 164 -0.34 -18.44 -8.89
C PHE A 164 -0.32 -18.26 -10.41
N THR A 165 -0.86 -19.22 -11.14
CA THR A 165 -0.98 -19.14 -12.60
C THR A 165 -1.94 -18.04 -13.03
N ILE A 166 -3.11 -17.92 -12.38
CA ILE A 166 -4.08 -16.85 -12.66
C ILE A 166 -3.44 -15.49 -12.37
N GLY A 167 -2.76 -15.32 -11.24
CA GLY A 167 -2.03 -14.10 -10.93
C GLY A 167 -0.99 -13.76 -11.98
N SER A 168 -0.25 -14.76 -12.47
CA SER A 168 0.72 -14.58 -13.55
C SER A 168 0.06 -14.12 -14.85
N ILE A 169 -1.06 -14.72 -15.25
CA ILE A 169 -1.83 -14.33 -16.45
C ILE A 169 -2.30 -12.88 -16.33
N LEU A 170 -2.82 -12.46 -15.17
CA LEU A 170 -3.27 -11.09 -14.96
C LEU A 170 -2.12 -10.09 -15.10
N VAL A 171 -0.94 -10.40 -14.56
CA VAL A 171 0.25 -9.56 -14.76
C VAL A 171 0.70 -9.53 -16.22
N LEU A 172 0.64 -10.66 -16.94
CA LEU A 172 0.94 -10.71 -18.38
C LEU A 172 -0.03 -9.83 -19.19
N ILE A 173 -1.32 -9.84 -18.87
CA ILE A 173 -2.32 -8.98 -19.50
C ILE A 173 -1.95 -7.50 -19.29
N SER A 174 -1.46 -7.12 -18.12
CA SER A 174 -1.04 -5.74 -17.87
C SER A 174 0.10 -5.30 -18.82
N ILE A 175 1.03 -6.20 -19.18
CA ILE A 175 2.10 -5.93 -20.15
C ILE A 175 1.52 -5.60 -21.53
N ILE A 176 0.46 -6.30 -21.94
CA ILE A 176 -0.19 -6.07 -23.25
C ILE A 176 -0.67 -4.61 -23.35
N PHE A 177 -1.37 -4.11 -22.32
CA PHE A 177 -1.87 -2.74 -22.30
C PHE A 177 -0.75 -1.69 -22.35
N ILE A 178 0.36 -1.94 -21.66
CA ILE A 178 1.52 -1.03 -21.66
C ILE A 178 2.25 -1.09 -23.01
N SER A 179 2.46 -2.29 -23.56
CA SER A 179 3.18 -2.46 -24.84
C SER A 179 2.43 -1.89 -26.04
N LEU A 180 1.09 -1.89 -25.98
CA LEU A 180 0.23 -1.33 -27.03
C LEU A 180 -0.11 0.15 -26.84
N THR A 181 0.38 0.77 -25.78
CA THR A 181 0.11 2.20 -25.54
C THR A 181 0.79 3.07 -26.60
N LYS A 182 0.06 4.10 -27.07
CA LYS A 182 0.59 5.10 -27.99
C LYS A 182 1.10 6.36 -27.26
N ILE A 183 1.06 6.36 -25.95
CA ILE A 183 1.46 7.50 -25.14
C ILE A 183 2.98 7.58 -25.13
N LYS A 184 3.53 8.77 -25.42
CA LYS A 184 4.97 9.01 -25.32
C LYS A 184 5.46 8.77 -23.89
N GLU A 185 6.55 8.04 -23.74
CA GLU A 185 7.18 7.78 -22.44
C GLU A 185 7.66 9.09 -21.78
N PRO A 186 7.53 9.23 -20.45
CA PRO A 186 8.11 10.35 -19.71
C PRO A 186 9.65 10.26 -19.73
N ILE A 187 10.28 11.42 -19.57
CA ILE A 187 11.73 11.49 -19.38
C ILE A 187 11.95 11.59 -17.86
N LEU A 188 12.46 10.53 -17.26
CA LEU A 188 12.87 10.56 -15.86
C LEU A 188 14.33 11.01 -15.76
N GLU A 189 14.56 12.03 -14.94
CA GLU A 189 15.92 12.42 -14.58
C GLU A 189 16.59 11.31 -13.75
N PRO A 190 17.92 11.11 -13.92
CA PRO A 190 18.68 10.18 -13.10
C PRO A 190 18.57 10.57 -11.62
N PHE A 191 18.57 9.57 -10.75
CA PHE A 191 18.46 9.76 -9.31
C PHE A 191 19.65 10.58 -8.77
N GLU A 192 19.39 11.70 -8.12
CA GLU A 192 20.35 12.30 -7.21
C GLU A 192 20.56 11.36 -6.01
N LYS A 193 21.77 11.37 -5.43
CA LYS A 193 22.13 10.43 -4.36
C LYS A 193 21.08 10.43 -3.25
N PHE A 194 20.56 9.22 -2.92
CA PHE A 194 19.65 9.03 -1.79
C PHE A 194 20.38 9.43 -0.50
N SER A 195 19.91 10.45 0.16
CA SER A 195 20.31 10.79 1.52
C SER A 195 19.13 10.51 2.44
N ILE A 196 19.37 9.86 3.57
CA ILE A 196 18.35 9.75 4.64
C ILE A 196 18.38 11.10 5.37
N PRO A 197 17.39 11.96 5.16
CA PRO A 197 17.41 13.27 5.76
C PRO A 197 17.14 13.19 7.26
N LYS A 198 17.52 14.25 7.99
CA LYS A 198 17.20 14.41 9.40
C LYS A 198 15.71 14.72 9.65
N ILE A 199 14.82 14.01 8.94
CA ILE A 199 13.37 14.27 8.91
C ILE A 199 12.73 14.06 10.27
N TYR A 200 13.20 13.09 11.04
CA TYR A 200 12.65 12.85 12.36
C TYR A 200 12.74 14.08 13.28
N SER A 201 13.74 14.92 13.08
CA SER A 201 13.88 16.18 13.83
C SER A 201 12.92 17.28 13.34
N VAL A 202 12.50 17.23 12.07
CA VAL A 202 11.65 18.29 11.46
C VAL A 202 10.17 17.91 11.48
N VAL A 203 9.82 16.66 11.14
CA VAL A 203 8.42 16.20 11.07
C VAL A 203 8.21 14.87 11.80
N PRO A 204 8.45 14.81 13.10
CA PRO A 204 8.46 13.55 13.85
C PRO A 204 7.10 12.82 13.83
N LEU A 205 5.96 13.54 13.81
CA LEU A 205 4.65 12.92 13.76
C LEU A 205 4.39 12.24 12.41
N ALA A 206 4.79 12.86 11.31
CA ALA A 206 4.63 12.27 9.99
C ALA A 206 5.47 10.99 9.83
N ALA A 207 6.72 11.00 10.30
CA ALA A 207 7.59 9.83 10.28
C ALA A 207 7.02 8.69 11.15
N THR A 208 6.56 8.99 12.37
CA THR A 208 5.95 7.99 13.26
C THR A 208 4.64 7.43 12.67
N SER A 209 3.79 8.30 12.09
CA SER A 209 2.56 7.86 11.42
C SER A 209 2.84 6.98 10.21
N SER A 210 3.88 7.30 9.44
CA SER A 210 4.32 6.48 8.30
C SER A 210 4.81 5.11 8.75
N LEU A 211 5.63 5.05 9.81
CA LEU A 211 6.14 3.78 10.35
C LEU A 211 5.00 2.88 10.85
N ILE A 212 4.11 3.43 11.67
CA ILE A 212 3.00 2.67 12.27
C ILE A 212 1.93 2.35 11.22
N GLY A 213 1.62 3.28 10.31
CA GLY A 213 0.73 3.02 9.17
C GLY A 213 1.26 1.90 8.29
N GLY A 214 2.57 1.89 7.99
CA GLY A 214 3.23 0.80 7.30
C GLY A 214 3.12 -0.53 8.05
N PHE A 215 3.31 -0.51 9.36
CA PHE A 215 3.17 -1.72 10.20
C PHE A 215 1.73 -2.28 10.12
N PHE A 216 0.71 -1.44 10.26
CA PHE A 216 -0.68 -1.88 10.16
C PHE A 216 -1.01 -2.47 8.80
N VAL A 217 -0.64 -1.79 7.72
CA VAL A 217 -0.93 -2.25 6.35
C VAL A 217 -0.11 -3.48 5.97
N GLY A 218 1.17 -3.53 6.36
CA GLY A 218 2.01 -4.72 6.20
C GLY A 218 1.46 -5.93 6.94
N GLY A 219 1.06 -5.76 8.19
CA GLY A 219 0.41 -6.79 8.99
C GLY A 219 -0.93 -7.23 8.42
N PHE A 220 -1.74 -6.26 7.93
CA PHE A 220 -3.02 -6.53 7.28
C PHE A 220 -2.87 -7.46 6.08
N PHE A 221 -2.04 -7.12 5.13
CA PHE A 221 -1.92 -7.91 3.91
C PHE A 221 -1.26 -9.27 4.11
N THR A 222 -0.40 -9.43 5.11
CA THR A 222 0.43 -10.62 5.23
C THR A 222 0.07 -11.54 6.39
N MET A 223 -0.35 -10.98 7.53
CA MET A 223 -0.52 -11.77 8.74
C MET A 223 -1.97 -11.90 9.20
N ILE A 224 -2.87 -10.99 8.82
CA ILE A 224 -4.31 -11.17 9.07
C ILE A 224 -4.86 -12.40 8.30
N PRO A 225 -4.49 -12.66 7.03
CA PRO A 225 -4.88 -13.90 6.37
C PRO A 225 -4.47 -15.15 7.15
N VAL A 226 -3.25 -15.16 7.71
CA VAL A 226 -2.75 -16.27 8.54
C VAL A 226 -3.55 -16.40 9.83
N TYR A 227 -3.84 -15.28 10.50
CA TYR A 227 -4.68 -15.25 11.69
C TYR A 227 -6.07 -15.85 11.41
N LEU A 228 -6.72 -15.41 10.32
CA LEU A 228 -8.05 -15.90 9.96
C LEU A 228 -8.04 -17.38 9.57
N MET A 229 -6.98 -17.87 8.95
CA MET A 229 -6.81 -19.31 8.71
C MET A 229 -6.64 -20.10 10.01
N ILE A 230 -5.98 -19.55 11.01
CA ILE A 230 -5.87 -20.19 12.35
C ILE A 230 -7.24 -20.27 13.01
N GLU A 231 -8.04 -19.19 12.98
CA GLU A 231 -9.30 -19.09 13.72
C GLU A 231 -10.48 -19.77 13.00
N PHE A 232 -10.56 -19.68 11.68
CA PHE A 232 -11.73 -20.13 10.91
C PHE A 232 -11.42 -21.28 9.96
N ASN A 233 -10.16 -21.52 9.62
CA ASN A 233 -9.73 -22.53 8.63
C ASN A 233 -10.55 -22.45 7.33
N SER A 234 -10.80 -21.23 6.84
CA SER A 234 -11.67 -20.96 5.69
C SER A 234 -11.10 -19.85 4.80
N VAL A 235 -10.73 -20.21 3.58
CA VAL A 235 -10.28 -19.26 2.54
C VAL A 235 -11.40 -18.26 2.21
N GLU A 236 -12.66 -18.70 2.26
CA GLU A 236 -13.81 -17.84 2.01
C GLU A 236 -13.91 -16.70 3.04
N VAL A 237 -13.73 -17.01 4.33
CA VAL A 237 -13.73 -16.01 5.40
C VAL A 237 -12.58 -15.02 5.20
N VAL A 238 -11.38 -15.48 4.85
CA VAL A 238 -10.23 -14.63 4.55
C VAL A 238 -10.55 -13.71 3.38
N SER A 239 -11.04 -14.25 2.27
CA SER A 239 -11.36 -13.52 1.05
C SER A 239 -12.35 -12.38 1.30
N TYR A 240 -13.50 -12.67 1.91
CA TYR A 240 -14.50 -11.65 2.22
C TYR A 240 -14.01 -10.63 3.24
N PHE A 241 -13.26 -11.06 4.25
CA PHE A 241 -12.67 -10.12 5.21
C PHE A 241 -11.74 -9.12 4.54
N MET A 242 -10.81 -9.62 3.71
CA MET A 242 -9.86 -8.78 2.98
C MET A 242 -10.58 -7.82 2.03
N LEU A 243 -11.58 -8.32 1.27
CA LEU A 243 -12.42 -7.50 0.41
C LEU A 243 -13.09 -6.36 1.19
N ILE A 244 -13.80 -6.69 2.27
CA ILE A 244 -14.59 -5.74 3.06
C ILE A 244 -13.67 -4.69 3.72
N THR A 245 -12.51 -5.11 4.20
CA THR A 245 -11.52 -4.20 4.79
C THR A 245 -10.95 -3.23 3.74
N LEU A 246 -10.65 -3.72 2.54
CA LEU A 246 -10.20 -2.86 1.43
C LEU A 246 -11.27 -1.86 0.99
N LEU A 247 -12.55 -2.27 0.96
CA LEU A 247 -13.66 -1.36 0.69
C LEU A 247 -13.80 -0.30 1.78
N GLY A 248 -13.63 -0.67 3.05
CA GLY A 248 -13.56 0.29 4.16
C GLY A 248 -12.42 1.31 3.94
N GLY A 249 -11.24 0.85 3.58
CA GLY A 249 -10.09 1.70 3.26
C GLY A 249 -10.35 2.66 2.10
N LEU A 250 -10.97 2.18 1.03
CA LEU A 250 -11.34 3.03 -0.11
C LEU A 250 -12.35 4.11 0.30
N LEU A 251 -13.42 3.71 0.99
CA LEU A 251 -14.49 4.64 1.39
C LEU A 251 -14.02 5.69 2.40
N SER A 252 -13.00 5.39 3.18
CA SER A 252 -12.46 6.33 4.18
C SER A 252 -11.68 7.50 3.59
N GLN A 253 -11.09 7.34 2.40
CA GLN A 253 -10.13 8.31 1.86
C GLN A 253 -10.72 9.72 1.76
N TRP A 254 -11.90 9.85 1.18
CA TRP A 254 -12.54 11.14 0.99
C TRP A 254 -13.08 11.76 2.30
N PRO A 255 -13.90 11.08 3.14
CA PRO A 255 -14.38 11.65 4.38
C PRO A 255 -13.27 12.03 5.36
N ILE A 256 -12.26 11.16 5.52
CA ILE A 256 -11.13 11.44 6.42
C ILE A 256 -10.30 12.60 5.92
N GLY A 257 -10.12 12.74 4.60
CA GLY A 257 -9.51 13.93 4.00
C GLY A 257 -10.22 15.20 4.43
N LEU A 258 -11.52 15.31 4.15
CA LEU A 258 -12.34 16.47 4.52
C LEU A 258 -12.35 16.78 6.03
N LEU A 259 -12.47 15.72 6.85
CA LEU A 259 -12.41 15.87 8.30
C LEU A 259 -11.05 16.37 8.76
N SER A 260 -9.96 15.93 8.10
CA SER A 260 -8.62 16.35 8.45
C SER A 260 -8.35 17.81 8.11
N ASP A 261 -8.92 18.32 7.03
CA ASP A 261 -8.88 19.75 6.67
C ASP A 261 -9.63 20.60 7.72
N LYS A 262 -10.76 20.07 8.23
CA LYS A 262 -11.60 20.80 9.21
C LYS A 262 -11.07 20.74 10.65
N TYR A 263 -10.58 19.59 11.12
CA TYR A 263 -10.20 19.36 12.53
C TYR A 263 -8.68 19.32 12.78
N GLY A 264 -7.88 19.39 11.71
CA GLY A 264 -6.43 19.32 11.71
C GLY A 264 -5.88 17.88 11.73
N ARG A 265 -4.78 17.65 10.99
CA ARG A 265 -4.16 16.34 10.76
C ARG A 265 -3.84 15.59 12.06
N ARG A 266 -3.30 16.30 13.04
CA ARG A 266 -2.91 15.76 14.35
C ARG A 266 -4.06 15.04 15.05
N ARG A 267 -5.25 15.66 15.10
CA ARG A 267 -6.43 15.07 15.75
C ARG A 267 -6.94 13.86 14.98
N LEU A 268 -6.96 13.95 13.65
CA LEU A 268 -7.45 12.84 12.82
C LEU A 268 -6.52 11.62 12.90
N ILE A 269 -5.20 11.80 12.91
CA ILE A 269 -4.24 10.70 13.16
C ILE A 269 -4.55 10.04 14.52
N ALA A 270 -4.77 10.85 15.55
CA ALA A 270 -5.11 10.32 16.88
C ALA A 270 -6.44 9.55 16.87
N TYR A 271 -7.49 10.07 16.23
CA TYR A 271 -8.79 9.41 16.15
C TYR A 271 -8.74 8.11 15.34
N CYS A 272 -8.05 8.10 14.20
CA CYS A 272 -7.83 6.86 13.44
C CYS A 272 -7.07 5.82 14.27
N ALA A 273 -6.04 6.23 15.00
CA ALA A 273 -5.26 5.35 15.87
C ALA A 273 -6.10 4.81 17.05
N GLN A 274 -6.92 5.66 17.70
CA GLN A 274 -7.87 5.23 18.73
C GLN A 274 -8.89 4.24 18.19
N SER A 275 -9.49 4.54 17.03
CA SER A 275 -10.46 3.64 16.40
C SER A 275 -9.82 2.30 16.05
N THR A 276 -8.57 2.29 15.53
CA THR A 276 -7.81 1.05 15.31
C THR A 276 -7.64 0.28 16.61
N THR A 277 -7.32 0.95 17.71
CA THR A 277 -7.22 0.34 19.05
C THR A 277 -8.53 -0.31 19.46
N PHE A 278 -9.65 0.42 19.41
CA PHE A 278 -10.95 -0.10 19.81
C PHE A 278 -11.36 -1.31 18.95
N VAL A 279 -11.24 -1.19 17.64
CA VAL A 279 -11.55 -2.29 16.72
C VAL A 279 -10.68 -3.52 17.03
N SER A 280 -9.38 -3.32 17.25
CA SER A 280 -8.46 -4.42 17.60
C SER A 280 -8.84 -5.09 18.91
N LEU A 281 -9.25 -4.34 19.92
CA LEU A 281 -9.73 -4.91 21.18
C LEU A 281 -11.03 -5.69 21.01
N PHE A 282 -11.95 -5.24 20.14
CA PHE A 282 -13.16 -5.99 19.84
C PHE A 282 -12.89 -7.35 19.19
N PHE A 283 -11.86 -7.47 18.35
CA PHE A 283 -11.46 -8.77 17.82
C PHE A 283 -11.12 -9.79 18.91
N LEU A 284 -10.60 -9.37 20.06
CA LEU A 284 -10.27 -10.29 21.17
C LEU A 284 -11.51 -10.95 21.79
N PHE A 285 -12.68 -10.29 21.68
CA PHE A 285 -13.92 -10.78 22.33
C PHE A 285 -14.91 -11.39 21.34
N PHE A 286 -14.86 -11.02 20.05
CA PHE A 286 -15.90 -11.36 19.07
C PHE A 286 -15.35 -12.06 17.82
N SER A 287 -14.10 -12.53 17.84
CA SER A 287 -13.47 -13.21 16.71
C SER A 287 -14.15 -14.54 16.31
N PHE A 288 -14.94 -15.14 17.17
CA PHE A 288 -15.68 -16.38 16.89
C PHE A 288 -16.96 -16.17 16.05
N ASN A 289 -17.40 -14.93 15.83
CA ASN A 289 -18.59 -14.62 15.03
C ASN A 289 -18.18 -13.99 13.69
N THR A 290 -18.36 -14.73 12.59
CA THR A 290 -17.96 -14.31 11.24
C THR A 290 -18.55 -12.95 10.82
N THR A 291 -19.84 -12.69 11.16
CA THR A 291 -20.48 -11.41 10.83
C THR A 291 -19.79 -10.24 11.56
N MET A 292 -19.48 -10.43 12.85
CA MET A 292 -18.75 -9.41 13.63
C MET A 292 -17.35 -9.19 13.07
N VAL A 293 -16.66 -10.26 12.68
CA VAL A 293 -15.33 -10.17 12.05
C VAL A 293 -15.38 -9.32 10.79
N TYR A 294 -16.40 -9.47 9.93
CA TYR A 294 -16.55 -8.62 8.73
C TYR A 294 -16.84 -7.15 9.07
N ILE A 295 -17.71 -6.90 10.07
CA ILE A 295 -18.01 -5.54 10.52
C ILE A 295 -16.72 -4.87 11.05
N PHE A 296 -15.97 -5.57 11.91
CA PHE A 296 -14.72 -5.05 12.45
C PHE A 296 -13.64 -4.93 11.38
N GLY A 297 -13.62 -5.82 10.39
CA GLY A 297 -12.76 -5.71 9.21
C GLY A 297 -13.02 -4.40 8.45
N PHE A 298 -14.29 -4.08 8.18
CA PHE A 298 -14.68 -2.82 7.55
C PHE A 298 -14.19 -1.60 8.36
N LEU A 299 -14.47 -1.60 9.67
CA LEU A 299 -14.06 -0.51 10.57
C LEU A 299 -12.53 -0.39 10.66
N LEU A 300 -11.81 -1.52 10.67
CA LEU A 300 -10.35 -1.53 10.63
C LEU A 300 -9.83 -0.88 9.36
N GLY A 301 -10.44 -1.22 8.22
CA GLY A 301 -10.10 -0.63 6.92
C GLY A 301 -10.25 0.89 6.89
N LEU A 302 -11.36 1.42 7.45
CA LEU A 302 -11.58 2.87 7.55
C LEU A 302 -10.41 3.62 8.19
N THR A 303 -9.66 2.97 9.06
CA THR A 303 -8.66 3.65 9.91
C THR A 303 -7.23 3.38 9.47
N ILE A 304 -6.82 2.11 9.27
CA ILE A 304 -5.41 1.77 9.01
C ILE A 304 -4.89 2.35 7.69
N PHE A 305 -5.72 2.40 6.65
CA PHE A 305 -5.33 2.94 5.34
C PHE A 305 -5.27 4.46 5.30
N SER A 306 -5.82 5.15 6.30
CA SER A 306 -5.83 6.61 6.36
C SER A 306 -4.63 7.20 7.12
N ILE A 307 -3.94 6.41 7.96
CA ILE A 307 -2.86 6.89 8.84
C ILE A 307 -1.67 7.43 8.03
N TYR A 308 -1.22 6.70 7.00
CA TYR A 308 -0.10 7.13 6.17
C TYR A 308 -0.41 8.41 5.37
N PRO A 309 -1.53 8.50 4.61
CA PRO A 309 -1.88 9.74 3.91
C PRO A 309 -2.02 10.96 4.84
N LEU A 310 -2.58 10.78 6.03
CA LEU A 310 -2.64 11.84 7.04
C LEU A 310 -1.25 12.26 7.53
N GLY A 311 -0.32 11.31 7.67
CA GLY A 311 1.08 11.57 8.00
C GLY A 311 1.77 12.40 6.92
N VAL A 312 1.55 12.08 5.65
CA VAL A 312 2.08 12.84 4.50
C VAL A 312 1.48 14.25 4.47
N ALA A 313 0.16 14.39 4.63
CA ALA A 313 -0.49 15.69 4.71
C ALA A 313 0.06 16.53 5.88
N ARG A 314 0.33 15.89 7.04
CA ARG A 314 0.97 16.57 8.19
C ARG A 314 2.38 17.06 7.87
N ALA A 315 3.14 16.33 7.06
CA ALA A 315 4.46 16.79 6.64
C ALA A 315 4.34 18.07 5.80
N ASN A 316 3.39 18.10 4.86
CA ASN A 316 3.14 19.27 4.01
C ASN A 316 2.75 20.52 4.82
N ASP A 317 1.93 20.36 5.88
CA ASP A 317 1.52 21.48 6.73
C ASP A 317 2.67 22.11 7.52
N VAL A 318 3.75 21.36 7.83
CA VAL A 318 4.86 21.80 8.70
C VAL A 318 6.02 22.39 7.90
N MET A 319 6.02 22.17 6.59
CA MET A 319 7.19 22.51 5.78
C MET A 319 7.15 23.93 5.26
N ASP A 320 8.30 24.61 5.37
CA ASP A 320 8.58 25.86 4.67
C ASP A 320 8.77 25.57 3.17
N GLU A 321 8.32 26.49 2.31
CA GLU A 321 8.37 26.43 0.84
C GLU A 321 9.77 26.16 0.24
N ASN A 322 10.82 26.35 1.04
CA ASN A 322 12.23 26.24 0.61
C ASN A 322 12.89 24.89 0.95
N LYS A 323 12.16 23.90 1.50
CA LYS A 323 12.72 22.59 1.83
C LYS A 323 12.39 21.56 0.75
N ASP A 324 13.29 20.61 0.55
CA ASP A 324 13.19 19.58 -0.48
C ASP A 324 12.04 18.59 -0.19
N ILE A 325 10.84 18.94 -0.67
CA ILE A 325 9.59 18.19 -0.49
C ILE A 325 9.71 16.76 -1.06
N LEU A 326 10.49 16.59 -2.14
CA LEU A 326 10.72 15.28 -2.75
C LEU A 326 11.48 14.35 -1.80
N GLU A 327 12.50 14.88 -1.12
CA GLU A 327 13.31 14.12 -0.18
C GLU A 327 12.46 13.63 1.01
N ILE A 328 11.51 14.44 1.46
CA ILE A 328 10.61 14.10 2.57
C ILE A 328 9.61 13.02 2.17
N SER A 329 8.98 13.15 1.02
CA SER A 329 8.05 12.11 0.52
C SER A 329 8.74 10.75 0.41
N ARG A 330 9.96 10.73 -0.12
CA ARG A 330 10.79 9.51 -0.22
C ARG A 330 11.09 8.92 1.14
N THR A 331 11.41 9.77 2.13
CA THR A 331 11.72 9.28 3.47
C THR A 331 10.49 8.77 4.20
N LEU A 332 9.33 9.40 4.03
CA LEU A 332 8.08 8.91 4.58
C LEU A 332 7.70 7.56 3.97
N LEU A 333 7.86 7.41 2.64
CA LEU A 333 7.65 6.15 1.96
C LEU A 333 8.63 5.05 2.43
N PHE A 334 9.90 5.40 2.57
CA PHE A 334 10.93 4.49 3.10
C PHE A 334 10.60 4.05 4.54
N THR A 335 10.19 4.99 5.39
CA THR A 335 9.79 4.73 6.78
C THR A 335 8.54 3.85 6.84
N TYR A 336 7.57 4.07 5.94
CA TYR A 336 6.41 3.20 5.76
C TYR A 336 6.83 1.78 5.36
N GLY A 337 7.76 1.65 4.42
CA GLY A 337 8.32 0.37 4.00
C GLY A 337 8.98 -0.39 5.16
N ILE A 338 9.74 0.31 6.01
CA ILE A 338 10.34 -0.28 7.23
C ILE A 338 9.23 -0.82 8.15
N GLY A 339 8.18 -0.05 8.40
CA GLY A 339 7.05 -0.50 9.20
C GLY A 339 6.41 -1.76 8.62
N SER A 340 6.17 -1.77 7.31
CA SER A 340 5.59 -2.93 6.60
C SER A 340 6.50 -4.16 6.64
N PHE A 341 7.82 -3.97 6.60
CA PHE A 341 8.81 -5.06 6.71
C PHE A 341 8.84 -5.66 8.13
N ILE A 342 8.80 -4.81 9.16
CA ILE A 342 8.86 -5.26 10.57
C ILE A 342 7.58 -5.99 10.97
N ALA A 343 6.41 -5.58 10.43
CA ALA A 343 5.12 -6.13 10.83
C ALA A 343 5.03 -7.65 10.74
N PRO A 344 5.28 -8.31 9.59
CA PRO A 344 5.17 -9.76 9.50
C PRO A 344 6.18 -10.50 10.37
N LEU A 345 7.36 -9.92 10.65
CA LEU A 345 8.35 -10.52 11.54
C LEU A 345 7.84 -10.54 13.00
N VAL A 346 7.42 -9.38 13.49
CA VAL A 346 6.94 -9.23 14.87
C VAL A 346 5.64 -10.01 15.07
N ILE A 347 4.69 -9.88 14.15
CA ILE A 347 3.40 -10.58 14.25
C ILE A 347 3.60 -12.09 14.10
N GLY A 348 4.39 -12.55 13.11
CA GLY A 348 4.66 -13.97 12.89
C GLY A 348 5.28 -14.65 14.11
N PHE A 349 6.20 -13.97 14.79
CA PHE A 349 6.74 -14.43 16.07
C PHE A 349 5.66 -14.45 17.16
N SER A 350 4.88 -13.41 17.30
CA SER A 350 3.91 -13.25 18.38
C SER A 350 2.73 -14.21 18.29
N ILE A 351 2.17 -14.43 17.09
CA ILE A 351 1.06 -15.36 16.87
C ILE A 351 1.47 -16.84 17.05
N SER A 352 2.78 -17.14 17.11
CA SER A 352 3.26 -18.49 17.44
C SER A 352 2.95 -18.87 18.89
N PHE A 353 2.75 -17.90 19.78
CA PHE A 353 2.33 -18.11 21.17
C PHE A 353 0.82 -18.06 21.32
N ASN A 354 0.18 -17.06 20.71
CA ASN A 354 -1.28 -16.91 20.71
C ASN A 354 -1.69 -16.01 19.53
N SER A 355 -2.69 -16.43 18.75
CA SER A 355 -3.22 -15.72 17.59
C SER A 355 -3.66 -14.29 17.93
N ASN A 356 -4.24 -14.08 19.11
CA ASN A 356 -4.73 -12.80 19.60
C ASN A 356 -3.62 -11.73 19.73
N PHE A 357 -2.35 -12.11 19.83
CA PHE A 357 -1.25 -11.14 19.92
C PHE A 357 -1.17 -10.20 18.70
N LEU A 358 -1.66 -10.61 17.54
CA LEU A 358 -1.77 -9.72 16.37
C LEU A 358 -2.56 -8.45 16.73
N PHE A 359 -3.77 -8.62 17.25
CA PHE A 359 -4.63 -7.47 17.56
C PHE A 359 -4.21 -6.74 18.85
N ILE A 360 -3.56 -7.44 19.78
CA ILE A 360 -2.94 -6.78 20.95
C ILE A 360 -1.84 -5.82 20.51
N ILE A 361 -0.97 -6.23 19.56
CA ILE A 361 0.08 -5.37 19.02
C ILE A 361 -0.53 -4.18 18.28
N PHE A 362 -1.58 -4.40 17.45
CA PHE A 362 -2.28 -3.31 16.78
C PHE A 362 -2.87 -2.33 17.80
N ALA A 363 -3.48 -2.83 18.87
CA ALA A 363 -4.03 -1.98 19.94
C ALA A 363 -2.94 -1.15 20.64
N ILE A 364 -1.82 -1.76 21.00
CA ILE A 364 -0.70 -1.08 21.66
C ILE A 364 -0.12 0.03 20.76
N LEU A 365 0.11 -0.27 19.48
CA LEU A 365 0.64 0.71 18.52
C LEU A 365 -0.39 1.83 18.25
N GLY A 366 -1.67 1.52 18.22
CA GLY A 366 -2.75 2.50 18.10
C GLY A 366 -2.80 3.44 19.31
N ILE A 367 -2.72 2.90 20.53
CA ILE A 367 -2.64 3.69 21.76
C ILE A 367 -1.41 4.61 21.72
N TYR A 368 -0.24 4.06 21.42
CA TYR A 368 0.99 4.82 21.33
C TYR A 368 0.87 5.97 20.34
N LEU A 369 0.43 5.69 19.10
CA LEU A 369 0.29 6.70 18.05
C LEU A 369 -0.72 7.77 18.42
N SER A 370 -1.82 7.42 19.07
CA SER A 370 -2.83 8.36 19.51
C SER A 370 -2.26 9.36 20.52
N PHE A 371 -1.65 8.86 21.61
CA PHE A 371 -1.03 9.73 22.63
C PHE A 371 0.11 10.55 22.03
N TYR A 372 0.97 9.93 21.23
CA TYR A 372 2.07 10.63 20.59
C TYR A 372 1.58 11.74 19.67
N SER A 373 0.52 11.49 18.88
CA SER A 373 -0.06 12.50 18.00
C SER A 373 -0.59 13.68 18.81
N LEU A 374 -1.36 13.43 19.88
CA LEU A 374 -1.95 14.48 20.72
C LEU A 374 -0.90 15.27 21.51
N SER A 375 0.30 14.74 21.74
CA SER A 375 1.40 15.44 22.40
C SER A 375 2.10 16.49 21.51
N LYS A 376 1.89 16.44 20.18
CA LYS A 376 2.54 17.37 19.23
C LYS A 376 1.80 18.70 19.14
N LYS A 377 2.51 19.75 18.66
CA LYS A 377 1.91 21.08 18.51
C LYS A 377 0.76 21.06 17.47
N ARG A 378 -0.27 21.85 17.72
CA ARG A 378 -1.32 22.17 16.73
C ARG A 378 -0.71 23.12 15.69
N ILE A 379 -1.11 22.98 14.44
CA ILE A 379 -0.88 23.97 13.38
C ILE A 379 -2.17 24.79 13.30
N ASP A 380 -2.04 26.06 13.06
CA ASP A 380 -3.18 26.97 12.91
C ASP A 380 -3.94 26.62 11.62
N ASP A 381 -5.24 26.87 11.61
CA ASP A 381 -6.13 26.40 10.53
C ASP A 381 -5.80 27.12 9.19
N ASP A 382 -5.21 28.33 9.24
CA ASP A 382 -4.77 29.11 8.08
C ASP A 382 -3.51 28.55 7.40
N ASP A 383 -2.74 27.69 8.11
CA ASP A 383 -1.52 27.07 7.59
C ASP A 383 -1.74 25.64 7.09
N LEU A 384 -2.98 25.15 7.04
CA LEU A 384 -3.29 23.80 6.57
C LEU A 384 -3.24 23.70 5.06
N SER A 385 -2.44 22.78 4.52
CA SER A 385 -2.47 22.39 3.10
C SER A 385 -3.75 21.62 2.77
N THR A 386 -4.21 21.66 1.52
CA THR A 386 -5.34 20.82 1.08
C THR A 386 -4.96 19.35 1.11
N PHE A 387 -5.84 18.49 1.65
CA PHE A 387 -5.60 17.06 1.65
C PHE A 387 -5.68 16.50 0.23
N ILE A 388 -4.61 15.88 -0.22
CA ILE A 388 -4.57 15.14 -1.50
C ILE A 388 -4.22 13.69 -1.18
N ASN A 389 -5.03 12.76 -1.69
CA ASN A 389 -4.74 11.35 -1.56
C ASN A 389 -3.62 10.96 -2.52
N ILE A 390 -2.44 10.73 -1.96
CA ILE A 390 -1.26 10.35 -2.72
C ILE A 390 -1.10 8.84 -2.60
N PRO A 391 -0.97 8.11 -3.72
CA PRO A 391 -0.65 6.69 -3.70
C PRO A 391 0.62 6.41 -2.91
N VAL A 392 0.65 5.28 -2.19
CA VAL A 392 1.73 4.90 -1.26
C VAL A 392 3.11 4.84 -1.94
N THR A 393 3.15 4.73 -3.26
CA THR A 393 4.37 4.58 -4.05
C THR A 393 4.79 5.84 -4.79
N SER A 394 4.00 6.92 -4.72
CA SER A 394 4.30 8.12 -5.49
C SER A 394 5.56 8.80 -4.98
N GLY A 395 6.64 8.70 -5.76
CA GLY A 395 7.82 9.56 -5.64
C GLY A 395 7.59 10.95 -6.23
N THR A 396 6.33 11.40 -6.30
CA THR A 396 5.90 12.64 -6.93
C THR A 396 6.31 13.83 -6.08
N LYS A 397 6.69 14.93 -6.71
CA LYS A 397 6.93 16.19 -6.03
C LYS A 397 5.62 16.65 -5.40
N LEU A 398 5.53 16.67 -4.07
CA LEU A 398 4.35 17.14 -3.34
C LEU A 398 4.03 18.61 -3.62
N ILE A 399 5.06 19.39 -4.00
CA ILE A 399 4.93 20.80 -4.39
C ILE A 399 3.99 20.99 -5.58
N ASP A 400 3.91 20.01 -6.48
CA ASP A 400 3.01 20.05 -7.65
C ASP A 400 1.52 19.94 -7.24
N PHE A 401 1.22 19.68 -5.96
CA PHE A 401 -0.12 19.56 -5.40
C PHE A 401 -0.49 20.70 -4.46
N ASP A 402 0.40 21.69 -4.25
CA ASP A 402 0.09 22.82 -3.39
C ASP A 402 -0.72 23.86 -4.15
N PRO A 403 -2.03 24.04 -3.84
CA PRO A 403 -2.89 25.00 -4.53
C PRO A 403 -2.45 26.46 -4.33
N ARG A 404 -1.57 26.74 -3.34
CA ARG A 404 -1.06 28.11 -3.08
C ARG A 404 -0.11 28.60 -4.18
N GLN A 405 0.42 27.72 -5.06
CA GLN A 405 1.26 28.11 -6.18
C GLN A 405 0.49 28.67 -7.39
N GLU A 406 -0.81 28.43 -7.50
CA GLU A 406 -1.62 28.98 -8.60
C GLU A 406 -1.97 30.47 -8.42
N GLU A 407 -1.80 31.03 -7.21
CA GLU A 407 -2.10 32.47 -6.94
C GLU A 407 -0.87 33.40 -7.23
N THR A 408 0.28 32.86 -7.57
CA THR A 408 1.52 33.64 -7.79
C THR A 408 1.97 33.76 -9.25
N THR A 409 1.17 33.31 -10.22
CA THR A 409 1.36 33.49 -11.67
C THR A 409 0.18 34.24 -12.26
#